data_318d829c43e975f007c2c8b5d930fcb8
#
_entry.id   318d829c43e975f007c2c8b5d930fcb8
#
_cell.length_a   1.000
_cell.length_b   1.000
_cell.length_c   1.000
_cell.angle_alpha   90.00
_cell.angle_beta   90.00
_cell.angle_gamma   90.00
#
_symmetry.space_group_name_H-M   'P 1'
#
loop_
_entity.id
_entity.type
_entity.pdbx_description
1 polymer ?
#
loop_
_entity_poly.entity_id
_entity_poly.type
_entity_poly.pdbx_seq_one_letter_code
_entity_poly.pdbx_strand_id
1 'polypeptide(L)'
;CIRDVHTARCITDQFMAHAGLTKDRTNEILTMPWEAILKAQAPMFRGFNLHAAGPVFDGINFEGNDALALIRQQTGPRISLLMGTNRDETNLYWHIYHVHDMDEGLAEKLFGNRAPIVMKNYRKIPKDENFHQRFVHFLTEYIYRAGDIDMAETASDAGQDVYLYRLDWDRQAYKACHASETQFLMSMGSVIHAVDASPAPEELKEDKRGAFTAFIKKGMPAAEGMPSWPKFNRENRRIMVFDHPCHVERAAASETDLAMPFQVFAL
;
A
#
# COMPACT_ATOMS: atom_id res chain seq x y z
N CYS A 1 -6.28 -1.04 -4.03
CA CYS A 1 -6.99 -2.16 -4.69
C CYS A 1 -8.46 -1.82 -4.84
N ILE A 2 -8.89 -1.42 -6.04
CA ILE A 2 -10.31 -1.20 -6.37
C ILE A 2 -10.82 -2.45 -7.09
N ARG A 3 -12.01 -2.93 -6.73
CA ARG A 3 -12.60 -4.17 -7.23
C ARG A 3 -13.67 -3.90 -8.26
N ASP A 4 -13.92 -4.87 -9.12
CA ASP A 4 -15.16 -4.90 -9.90
C ASP A 4 -16.35 -5.40 -9.05
N VAL A 5 -17.55 -5.18 -9.55
CA VAL A 5 -18.81 -5.58 -8.88
C VAL A 5 -18.89 -7.11 -8.70
N HIS A 6 -18.36 -7.88 -9.65
CA HIS A 6 -18.41 -9.35 -9.58
C HIS A 6 -17.57 -9.84 -8.39
N THR A 7 -16.31 -9.41 -8.29
CA THR A 7 -15.42 -9.74 -7.16
C THR A 7 -16.01 -9.30 -5.82
N ALA A 8 -16.58 -8.08 -5.77
CA ALA A 8 -17.21 -7.58 -4.55
C ALA A 8 -18.41 -8.44 -4.12
N ARG A 9 -19.22 -8.93 -5.07
CA ARG A 9 -20.32 -9.85 -4.78
C ARG A 9 -19.83 -11.19 -4.26
N CYS A 10 -18.79 -11.77 -4.84
CA CYS A 10 -18.20 -13.02 -4.34
C CYS A 10 -17.72 -12.88 -2.90
N ILE A 11 -17.06 -11.77 -2.57
CA ILE A 11 -16.61 -11.45 -1.21
C ILE A 11 -17.83 -11.31 -0.27
N THR A 12 -18.87 -10.61 -0.71
CA THR A 12 -20.09 -10.44 0.07
C THR A 12 -20.79 -11.77 0.33
N ASP A 13 -20.92 -12.62 -0.68
CA ASP A 13 -21.56 -13.94 -0.53
C ASP A 13 -20.79 -14.83 0.47
N GLN A 14 -19.45 -14.78 0.46
CA GLN A 14 -18.62 -15.47 1.47
C GLN A 14 -18.84 -14.92 2.86
N PHE A 15 -18.82 -13.59 3.02
CA PHE A 15 -19.09 -12.97 4.31
C PHE A 15 -20.47 -13.35 4.86
N MET A 16 -21.50 -13.29 4.03
CA MET A 16 -22.86 -13.66 4.39
C MET A 16 -22.94 -15.12 4.86
N ALA A 17 -22.26 -16.03 4.15
CA ALA A 17 -22.20 -17.45 4.55
C ALA A 17 -21.54 -17.61 5.92
N HIS A 18 -20.42 -16.93 6.19
CA HIS A 18 -19.75 -16.98 7.49
C HIS A 18 -20.55 -16.31 8.62
N ALA A 19 -21.34 -15.30 8.29
CA ALA A 19 -22.23 -14.63 9.23
C ALA A 19 -23.55 -15.40 9.50
N GLY A 20 -23.83 -16.47 8.74
CA GLY A 20 -25.10 -17.20 8.82
C GLY A 20 -26.28 -16.39 8.29
N LEU A 21 -26.04 -15.44 7.38
CA LEU A 21 -27.04 -14.58 6.78
C LEU A 21 -27.44 -15.05 5.39
N THR A 22 -28.68 -14.83 5.04
CA THR A 22 -29.23 -15.05 3.70
C THR A 22 -29.51 -13.70 3.02
N LYS A 23 -29.71 -13.69 1.69
CA LYS A 23 -29.91 -12.44 0.93
C LYS A 23 -31.10 -11.60 1.38
N ASP A 24 -32.14 -12.25 1.87
CA ASP A 24 -33.35 -11.62 2.41
C ASP A 24 -33.14 -11.07 3.85
N ARG A 25 -32.07 -11.49 4.53
CA ARG A 25 -31.72 -11.09 5.89
C ARG A 25 -30.52 -10.15 5.96
N THR A 26 -30.09 -9.59 4.84
CA THR A 26 -28.89 -8.72 4.77
C THR A 26 -28.92 -7.54 5.74
N ASN A 27 -30.11 -6.97 5.98
CA ASN A 27 -30.27 -5.84 6.89
C ASN A 27 -29.95 -6.17 8.36
N GLU A 28 -29.90 -7.45 8.75
CA GLU A 28 -29.53 -7.84 10.11
C GLU A 28 -28.09 -7.47 10.47
N ILE A 29 -27.21 -7.29 9.46
CA ILE A 29 -25.85 -6.81 9.69
C ILE A 29 -25.81 -5.47 10.42
N LEU A 30 -26.81 -4.61 10.21
CA LEU A 30 -26.88 -3.28 10.82
C LEU A 30 -27.09 -3.32 12.34
N THR A 31 -27.61 -4.42 12.85
CA THR A 31 -27.86 -4.66 14.29
C THR A 31 -27.03 -5.77 14.89
N MET A 32 -26.20 -6.40 14.06
CA MET A 32 -25.30 -7.48 14.50
C MET A 32 -24.23 -6.93 15.45
N PRO A 33 -23.93 -7.61 16.57
CA PRO A 33 -22.80 -7.24 17.42
C PRO A 33 -21.49 -7.23 16.62
N TRP A 34 -20.64 -6.24 16.84
CA TRP A 34 -19.38 -6.08 16.10
C TRP A 34 -18.44 -7.29 16.22
N GLU A 35 -18.47 -8.00 17.38
CA GLU A 35 -17.72 -9.25 17.59
C GLU A 35 -18.17 -10.35 16.60
N ALA A 36 -19.46 -10.44 16.32
CA ALA A 36 -20.00 -11.40 15.36
C ALA A 36 -19.58 -11.04 13.94
N ILE A 37 -19.54 -9.75 13.59
CA ILE A 37 -19.04 -9.26 12.31
C ILE A 37 -17.55 -9.63 12.15
N LEU A 38 -16.72 -9.35 13.14
CA LEU A 38 -15.29 -9.71 13.10
C LEU A 38 -15.08 -11.23 13.02
N LYS A 39 -15.88 -12.02 13.73
CA LYS A 39 -15.82 -13.48 13.65
C LYS A 39 -16.15 -14.00 12.25
N ALA A 40 -17.17 -13.43 11.61
CA ALA A 40 -17.55 -13.78 10.23
C ALA A 40 -16.49 -13.34 9.22
N GLN A 41 -15.82 -12.23 9.47
CA GLN A 41 -14.79 -11.68 8.60
C GLN A 41 -13.45 -12.43 8.71
N ALA A 42 -13.09 -12.92 9.89
CA ALA A 42 -11.78 -13.52 10.17
C ALA A 42 -11.35 -14.62 9.17
N PRO A 43 -12.21 -15.54 8.70
CA PRO A 43 -11.83 -16.54 7.71
C PRO A 43 -11.44 -15.94 6.36
N MET A 44 -11.95 -14.74 6.03
CA MET A 44 -11.72 -14.08 4.74
C MET A 44 -10.34 -13.44 4.65
N PHE A 45 -9.71 -13.15 5.80
CA PHE A 45 -8.37 -12.56 5.88
C PHE A 45 -7.27 -13.61 6.11
N ARG A 46 -7.52 -14.87 5.79
CA ARG A 46 -6.50 -15.93 5.91
C ARG A 46 -5.53 -15.89 4.73
N GLY A 47 -4.27 -16.19 5.04
CA GLY A 47 -3.21 -16.14 4.03
C GLY A 47 -2.93 -14.71 3.56
N PHE A 48 -2.62 -14.56 2.28
CA PHE A 48 -2.32 -13.25 1.67
C PHE A 48 -3.58 -12.43 1.31
N ASN A 49 -4.77 -12.87 1.68
CA ASN A 49 -6.00 -12.14 1.39
C ASN A 49 -6.22 -10.97 2.37
N LEU A 50 -5.27 -10.04 2.39
CA LEU A 50 -5.28 -8.87 3.28
C LEU A 50 -6.26 -7.78 2.82
N HIS A 51 -6.77 -7.88 1.59
CA HIS A 51 -7.58 -6.86 0.96
C HIS A 51 -9.00 -7.37 0.63
N ALA A 52 -9.57 -8.22 1.48
CA ALA A 52 -10.94 -8.70 1.28
C ALA A 52 -11.97 -7.57 1.22
N ALA A 53 -11.78 -6.49 1.99
CA ALA A 53 -12.61 -5.29 1.91
C ALA A 53 -11.88 -4.15 1.20
N GLY A 54 -12.61 -3.32 0.44
CA GLY A 54 -12.04 -2.16 -0.25
C GLY A 54 -13.01 -1.51 -1.23
N PRO A 55 -12.61 -0.42 -1.89
CA PRO A 55 -13.43 0.29 -2.87
C PRO A 55 -13.88 -0.60 -4.04
N VAL A 56 -15.00 -0.28 -4.63
CA VAL A 56 -15.60 -1.02 -5.77
C VAL A 56 -15.90 -0.05 -6.90
N PHE A 57 -15.58 -0.42 -8.13
CA PHE A 57 -16.10 0.25 -9.32
C PHE A 57 -17.59 -0.11 -9.46
N ASP A 58 -18.43 0.64 -8.76
CA ASP A 58 -19.88 0.39 -8.67
C ASP A 58 -20.69 1.10 -9.75
N GLY A 59 -20.04 1.95 -10.54
CA GLY A 59 -20.67 2.79 -11.55
C GLY A 59 -21.48 3.97 -10.98
N ILE A 60 -21.38 4.22 -9.66
CA ILE A 60 -22.10 5.30 -8.96
C ILE A 60 -21.09 6.23 -8.29
N ASN A 61 -20.29 5.69 -7.35
CA ASN A 61 -19.25 6.45 -6.64
C ASN A 61 -17.92 6.40 -7.38
N PHE A 62 -17.64 5.27 -8.03
CA PHE A 62 -16.49 5.07 -8.91
C PHE A 62 -16.98 4.63 -10.27
N GLU A 63 -16.98 5.56 -11.23
CA GLU A 63 -17.32 5.28 -12.60
C GLU A 63 -16.16 4.60 -13.34
N GLY A 64 -16.49 3.72 -14.30
CA GLY A 64 -15.50 3.03 -15.12
C GLY A 64 -14.81 1.87 -14.41
N ASN A 65 -13.55 1.63 -14.80
CA ASN A 65 -12.70 0.53 -14.31
C ASN A 65 -11.23 0.91 -14.17
N ASP A 66 -10.92 2.20 -14.26
CA ASP A 66 -9.57 2.75 -14.17
C ASP A 66 -9.53 3.94 -13.21
N ALA A 67 -8.93 3.72 -12.02
CA ALA A 67 -8.79 4.77 -11.01
C ALA A 67 -7.92 5.94 -11.49
N LEU A 68 -6.92 5.68 -12.32
CA LEU A 68 -6.06 6.74 -12.87
C LEU A 68 -6.81 7.60 -13.88
N ALA A 69 -7.76 7.04 -14.62
CA ALA A 69 -8.63 7.80 -15.50
C ALA A 69 -9.48 8.81 -14.72
N LEU A 70 -9.98 8.44 -13.53
CA LEU A 70 -10.72 9.36 -12.66
C LEU A 70 -9.86 10.55 -12.21
N ILE A 71 -8.59 10.31 -11.89
CA ILE A 71 -7.64 11.37 -11.53
C ILE A 71 -7.41 12.32 -12.73
N ARG A 72 -7.22 11.76 -13.93
CA ARG A 72 -7.04 12.56 -15.17
C ARG A 72 -8.26 13.42 -15.51
N GLN A 73 -9.45 12.95 -15.16
CA GLN A 73 -10.72 13.63 -15.46
C GLN A 73 -11.12 14.63 -14.36
N GLN A 74 -10.35 14.77 -13.31
CA GLN A 74 -10.69 15.65 -12.20
C GLN A 74 -10.77 17.10 -12.68
N THR A 75 -11.96 17.70 -12.56
CA THR A 75 -12.24 19.10 -12.91
C THR A 75 -12.42 19.98 -11.67
N GLY A 76 -12.31 19.42 -10.48
CA GLY A 76 -12.49 20.11 -9.19
C GLY A 76 -11.29 20.98 -8.79
N PRO A 77 -11.34 21.56 -7.60
CA PRO A 77 -10.24 22.37 -7.08
C PRO A 77 -8.96 21.55 -6.97
N ARG A 78 -7.82 22.25 -7.07
CA ARG A 78 -6.51 21.63 -6.92
C ARG A 78 -6.37 21.01 -5.53
N ILE A 79 -5.89 19.78 -5.49
CA ILE A 79 -5.66 19.02 -4.27
C ILE A 79 -4.16 18.79 -4.12
N SER A 80 -3.63 19.02 -2.92
CA SER A 80 -2.26 18.60 -2.60
C SER A 80 -2.28 17.16 -2.10
N LEU A 81 -1.39 16.33 -2.62
CA LEU A 81 -1.25 14.92 -2.25
C LEU A 81 0.08 14.70 -1.55
N LEU A 82 0.04 14.07 -0.38
CA LEU A 82 1.20 13.52 0.31
C LEU A 82 1.02 12.02 0.43
N MET A 83 1.88 11.26 -0.21
CA MET A 83 1.75 9.82 -0.30
C MET A 83 3.12 9.14 -0.29
N GLY A 84 3.17 7.86 -0.03
CA GLY A 84 4.44 7.12 0.01
C GLY A 84 4.31 5.73 0.56
N THR A 85 5.43 5.02 0.55
CA THR A 85 5.55 3.63 0.98
C THR A 85 6.73 3.46 1.92
N ASN A 86 6.77 2.30 2.58
CA ASN A 86 7.96 1.85 3.27
C ASN A 86 8.85 1.04 2.31
N ARG A 87 10.15 1.00 2.55
CA ARG A 87 11.09 0.31 1.66
C ARG A 87 10.83 -1.20 1.58
N ASP A 88 10.47 -1.81 2.70
CA ASP A 88 10.34 -3.25 2.86
C ASP A 88 8.91 -3.66 3.25
N GLU A 89 7.86 -3.02 2.67
CA GLU A 89 6.43 -3.18 3.05
C GLU A 89 6.05 -4.63 3.35
N THR A 90 6.34 -5.54 2.43
CA THR A 90 5.90 -6.92 2.50
C THR A 90 6.74 -7.80 3.41
N ASN A 91 7.79 -7.26 4.05
CA ASN A 91 8.59 -8.01 4.99
C ASN A 91 7.78 -8.46 6.22
N LEU A 92 6.79 -7.66 6.64
CA LEU A 92 5.84 -8.05 7.67
C LEU A 92 5.10 -9.34 7.29
N TYR A 93 4.64 -9.44 6.04
CA TYR A 93 3.87 -10.58 5.56
C TYR A 93 4.70 -11.85 5.47
N TRP A 94 5.97 -11.71 5.09
CA TRP A 94 6.93 -12.81 5.15
C TRP A 94 6.98 -13.45 6.55
N HIS A 95 7.10 -12.63 7.58
CA HIS A 95 7.22 -13.10 8.96
C HIS A 95 5.90 -13.66 9.51
N ILE A 96 4.77 -13.09 9.15
CA ILE A 96 3.44 -13.55 9.61
C ILE A 96 3.04 -14.87 8.94
N TYR A 97 3.30 -15.01 7.63
CA TYR A 97 2.78 -16.14 6.86
C TYR A 97 3.80 -17.23 6.57
N HIS A 98 5.04 -17.08 7.06
CA HIS A 98 6.12 -18.06 6.88
C HIS A 98 6.28 -18.50 5.42
N VAL A 99 6.28 -17.55 4.51
CA VAL A 99 6.32 -17.82 3.07
C VAL A 99 7.71 -18.27 2.66
N HIS A 100 7.76 -19.25 1.78
CA HIS A 100 8.96 -19.67 1.08
C HIS A 100 9.17 -18.85 -0.21
N ASP A 101 10.06 -19.25 -1.09
CA ASP A 101 10.27 -18.52 -2.34
C ASP A 101 9.00 -18.47 -3.21
N MET A 102 8.94 -17.48 -4.11
CA MET A 102 7.86 -17.37 -5.08
C MET A 102 7.98 -18.48 -6.12
N ASP A 103 7.04 -19.40 -6.11
CA ASP A 103 6.86 -20.44 -7.13
C ASP A 103 5.55 -20.22 -7.90
N GLU A 104 5.31 -21.04 -8.91
CA GLU A 104 4.10 -20.98 -9.73
C GLU A 104 2.83 -21.18 -8.90
N GLY A 105 2.85 -22.09 -7.94
CA GLY A 105 1.69 -22.37 -7.09
C GLY A 105 1.34 -21.22 -6.16
N LEU A 106 2.35 -20.55 -5.58
CA LEU A 106 2.14 -19.35 -4.79
C LEU A 106 1.68 -18.20 -5.68
N ALA A 107 2.30 -18.04 -6.85
CA ALA A 107 1.90 -17.01 -7.80
C ALA A 107 0.44 -17.19 -8.27
N GLU A 108 0.00 -18.40 -8.55
CA GLU A 108 -1.41 -18.68 -8.87
C GLU A 108 -2.36 -18.31 -7.74
N LYS A 109 -2.01 -18.65 -6.49
CA LYS A 109 -2.82 -18.27 -5.32
C LYS A 109 -2.91 -16.76 -5.13
N LEU A 110 -1.81 -16.05 -5.36
CA LEU A 110 -1.74 -14.60 -5.13
C LEU A 110 -2.32 -13.79 -6.29
N PHE A 111 -2.13 -14.25 -7.52
CA PHE A 111 -2.34 -13.43 -8.72
C PHE A 111 -3.29 -14.06 -9.75
N GLY A 112 -3.78 -15.27 -9.48
CA GLY A 112 -4.72 -15.97 -10.36
C GLY A 112 -4.20 -16.09 -11.79
N ASN A 113 -5.02 -15.71 -12.78
CA ASN A 113 -4.70 -15.76 -14.21
C ASN A 113 -3.51 -14.87 -14.63
N ARG A 114 -3.00 -14.03 -13.73
CA ARG A 114 -1.83 -13.16 -13.97
C ARG A 114 -0.52 -13.77 -13.52
N ALA A 115 -0.56 -14.89 -12.81
CA ALA A 115 0.63 -15.58 -12.32
C ALA A 115 1.75 -15.71 -13.38
N PRO A 116 1.47 -16.05 -14.66
CA PRO A 116 2.52 -16.16 -15.68
C PRO A 116 3.29 -14.84 -15.92
N ILE A 117 2.58 -13.70 -15.93
CA ILE A 117 3.21 -12.38 -16.12
C ILE A 117 4.01 -12.00 -14.88
N VAL A 118 3.45 -12.22 -13.70
CA VAL A 118 4.11 -11.97 -12.42
C VAL A 118 5.39 -12.78 -12.31
N MET A 119 5.35 -14.06 -12.59
CA MET A 119 6.52 -14.95 -12.56
C MET A 119 7.58 -14.54 -13.60
N LYS A 120 7.17 -14.10 -14.78
CA LYS A 120 8.10 -13.55 -15.79
C LYS A 120 8.87 -12.35 -15.23
N ASN A 121 8.21 -11.45 -14.51
CA ASN A 121 8.84 -10.28 -13.92
C ASN A 121 9.70 -10.66 -12.70
N TYR A 122 9.20 -11.52 -11.83
CA TYR A 122 9.96 -12.02 -10.68
C TYR A 122 11.30 -12.66 -11.08
N ARG A 123 11.33 -13.42 -12.17
CA ARG A 123 12.55 -14.06 -12.69
C ARG A 123 13.59 -13.08 -13.27
N LYS A 124 13.21 -11.81 -13.51
CA LYS A 124 14.15 -10.76 -13.93
C LYS A 124 14.99 -10.24 -12.76
N ILE A 125 14.53 -10.39 -11.52
CA ILE A 125 15.28 -9.97 -10.34
C ILE A 125 16.54 -10.84 -10.22
N PRO A 126 17.72 -10.23 -9.99
CA PRO A 126 18.97 -10.96 -9.85
C PRO A 126 18.90 -12.08 -8.82
N LYS A 127 19.52 -13.22 -9.13
CA LYS A 127 19.51 -14.40 -8.22
C LYS A 127 20.57 -14.35 -7.14
N ASP A 128 21.45 -13.36 -7.17
CA ASP A 128 22.46 -13.08 -6.16
C ASP A 128 21.87 -12.53 -4.86
N GLU A 129 20.68 -11.92 -4.93
CA GLU A 129 19.90 -11.67 -3.72
C GLU A 129 19.34 -12.98 -3.16
N ASN A 130 19.31 -13.09 -1.82
CA ASN A 130 18.62 -14.24 -1.23
C ASN A 130 17.12 -14.16 -1.55
N PHE A 131 16.45 -15.33 -1.58
CA PHE A 131 15.04 -15.40 -1.99
C PHE A 131 14.09 -14.55 -1.14
N HIS A 132 14.39 -14.36 0.15
CA HIS A 132 13.61 -13.50 1.03
C HIS A 132 13.67 -12.04 0.56
N GLN A 133 14.85 -11.51 0.30
CA GLN A 133 15.01 -10.13 -0.19
C GLN A 133 14.33 -9.93 -1.54
N ARG A 134 14.51 -10.88 -2.46
CA ARG A 134 13.85 -10.87 -3.77
C ARG A 134 12.33 -10.86 -3.64
N PHE A 135 11.78 -11.69 -2.77
CA PHE A 135 10.36 -11.78 -2.51
C PHE A 135 9.80 -10.48 -1.92
N VAL A 136 10.44 -9.95 -0.87
CA VAL A 136 10.05 -8.69 -0.23
C VAL A 136 10.13 -7.53 -1.21
N HIS A 137 11.23 -7.41 -1.93
CA HIS A 137 11.42 -6.36 -2.95
C HIS A 137 10.32 -6.44 -4.01
N PHE A 138 10.16 -7.60 -4.63
CA PHE A 138 9.17 -7.77 -5.70
C PHE A 138 7.75 -7.46 -5.26
N LEU A 139 7.31 -8.00 -4.13
CA LEU A 139 5.95 -7.76 -3.65
C LEU A 139 5.74 -6.33 -3.14
N THR A 140 6.76 -5.70 -2.56
CA THR A 140 6.70 -4.28 -2.20
C THR A 140 6.50 -3.41 -3.43
N GLU A 141 7.27 -3.64 -4.49
CA GLU A 141 7.10 -2.95 -5.77
C GLU A 141 5.71 -3.21 -6.36
N TYR A 142 5.31 -4.47 -6.43
CA TYR A 142 4.07 -4.88 -7.08
C TYR A 142 2.81 -4.40 -6.36
N ILE A 143 2.76 -4.54 -5.03
CA ILE A 143 1.54 -4.27 -4.23
C ILE A 143 1.42 -2.79 -3.87
N TYR A 144 2.55 -2.11 -3.61
CA TYR A 144 2.57 -0.78 -3.04
C TYR A 144 3.20 0.27 -3.97
N ARG A 145 4.50 0.18 -4.23
CA ARG A 145 5.27 1.28 -4.82
C ARG A 145 4.90 1.61 -6.25
N ALA A 146 4.70 0.62 -7.11
CA ALA A 146 4.34 0.85 -8.51
C ALA A 146 3.02 1.65 -8.61
N GLY A 147 2.02 1.27 -7.81
CA GLY A 147 0.75 1.98 -7.78
C GLY A 147 0.84 3.41 -7.25
N ASP A 148 1.65 3.63 -6.23
CA ASP A 148 1.91 4.97 -5.70
C ASP A 148 2.59 5.87 -6.74
N ILE A 149 3.57 5.35 -7.46
CA ILE A 149 4.27 6.08 -8.51
C ILE A 149 3.33 6.41 -9.67
N ASP A 150 2.55 5.44 -10.15
CA ASP A 150 1.59 5.65 -11.23
C ASP A 150 0.54 6.71 -10.85
N MET A 151 0.07 6.66 -9.60
CA MET A 151 -0.88 7.66 -9.08
C MET A 151 -0.22 9.03 -8.96
N ALA A 152 1.01 9.11 -8.43
CA ALA A 152 1.76 10.33 -8.27
C ALA A 152 2.05 11.01 -9.63
N GLU A 153 2.48 10.23 -10.63
CA GLU A 153 2.71 10.72 -11.99
C GLU A 153 1.41 11.23 -12.62
N THR A 154 0.33 10.44 -12.52
CA THR A 154 -0.96 10.81 -13.09
C THR A 154 -1.53 12.06 -12.43
N ALA A 155 -1.45 12.19 -11.12
CA ALA A 155 -1.92 13.36 -10.40
C ALA A 155 -1.09 14.62 -10.73
N SER A 156 0.24 14.46 -10.81
CA SER A 156 1.12 15.55 -11.21
C SER A 156 0.87 16.02 -12.64
N ASP A 157 0.68 15.10 -13.59
CA ASP A 157 0.34 15.41 -14.99
C ASP A 157 -1.04 16.11 -15.08
N ALA A 158 -1.97 15.80 -14.17
CA ALA A 158 -3.26 16.48 -14.03
C ALA A 158 -3.15 17.83 -13.28
N GLY A 159 -1.95 18.28 -12.95
CA GLY A 159 -1.69 19.58 -12.35
C GLY A 159 -1.87 19.63 -10.82
N GLN A 160 -1.96 18.51 -10.14
CA GLN A 160 -2.00 18.45 -8.69
C GLN A 160 -0.60 18.66 -8.07
N ASP A 161 -0.54 19.12 -6.84
CA ASP A 161 0.70 19.21 -6.08
C ASP A 161 0.96 17.87 -5.37
N VAL A 162 1.98 17.15 -5.81
CA VAL A 162 2.28 15.81 -5.28
C VAL A 162 3.60 15.83 -4.53
N TYR A 163 3.59 15.26 -3.34
CA TYR A 163 4.78 15.02 -2.52
C TYR A 163 4.86 13.53 -2.22
N LEU A 164 5.95 12.90 -2.65
CA LEU A 164 6.13 11.46 -2.50
C LEU A 164 7.27 11.17 -1.54
N TYR A 165 7.09 10.15 -0.66
CA TYR A 165 8.13 9.73 0.27
C TYR A 165 8.36 8.22 0.24
N ARG A 166 9.49 7.82 0.85
CA ARG A 166 9.78 6.45 1.24
C ARG A 166 10.38 6.45 2.65
N LEU A 167 9.91 5.53 3.50
CA LEU A 167 10.55 5.26 4.79
C LEU A 167 11.59 4.17 4.61
N ASP A 168 12.86 4.49 4.90
CA ASP A 168 13.99 3.56 4.79
C ASP A 168 14.57 3.13 6.13
N TRP A 169 14.15 3.74 7.25
CA TRP A 169 14.61 3.36 8.57
C TRP A 169 14.38 1.85 8.84
N ASP A 170 15.48 1.08 8.82
CA ASP A 170 15.43 -0.39 8.83
C ASP A 170 15.95 -1.06 10.11
N ARG A 171 16.21 -0.28 11.17
CA ARG A 171 16.77 -0.76 12.44
C ARG A 171 15.74 -1.42 13.36
N GLN A 172 14.63 -1.84 12.80
CA GLN A 172 13.56 -2.56 13.48
C GLN A 172 13.66 -4.05 13.19
N ALA A 173 12.94 -4.88 13.99
CA ALA A 173 12.94 -6.33 13.82
C ALA A 173 12.55 -6.78 12.39
N TYR A 174 11.60 -6.08 11.78
CA TYR A 174 11.10 -6.37 10.43
C TYR A 174 11.47 -5.29 9.41
N LYS A 175 12.57 -4.57 9.65
CA LYS A 175 13.06 -3.46 8.81
C LYS A 175 11.98 -2.38 8.63
N ALA A 176 12.01 -1.65 7.51
CA ALA A 176 11.00 -0.67 7.14
C ALA A 176 9.76 -1.38 6.55
N CYS A 177 9.09 -2.23 7.34
CA CYS A 177 7.95 -3.01 6.91
C CYS A 177 6.64 -2.24 6.97
N HIS A 178 5.55 -2.86 6.50
CA HIS A 178 4.21 -2.29 6.55
C HIS A 178 3.81 -1.84 7.96
N ALA A 179 3.22 -0.66 8.04
CA ALA A 179 2.81 0.02 9.28
C ALA A 179 3.94 0.46 10.22
N SER A 180 5.22 0.26 9.86
CA SER A 180 6.34 0.72 10.70
C SER A 180 6.39 2.25 10.83
N GLU A 181 5.84 2.98 9.87
CA GLU A 181 5.76 4.44 9.88
C GLU A 181 4.81 5.01 10.96
N THR A 182 3.91 4.20 11.50
CA THR A 182 2.92 4.67 12.48
C THR A 182 3.57 5.19 13.76
N GLN A 183 4.68 4.59 14.20
CA GLN A 183 5.43 5.06 15.36
C GLN A 183 6.02 6.47 15.19
N PHE A 184 6.26 6.89 13.95
CA PHE A 184 6.81 8.22 13.64
C PHE A 184 5.74 9.31 13.60
N LEU A 185 4.48 8.94 13.34
CA LEU A 185 3.36 9.87 13.23
C LEU A 185 2.54 9.96 14.50
N MET A 186 2.35 8.85 15.18
CA MET A 186 1.54 8.74 16.38
C MET A 186 2.46 8.67 17.61
N SER A 187 2.07 9.33 18.71
CA SER A 187 2.75 9.19 19.99
C SER A 187 2.48 7.85 20.68
N MET A 188 1.94 6.91 19.96
CA MET A 188 1.70 5.52 20.38
C MET A 188 2.84 4.67 19.90
N GLY A 189 3.22 3.65 20.66
CA GLY A 189 4.09 2.57 20.16
C GLY A 189 3.51 1.96 18.89
N SER A 190 4.35 1.25 18.14
CA SER A 190 3.87 0.58 16.92
C SER A 190 2.65 -0.29 17.24
N VAL A 191 1.65 -0.22 16.38
CA VAL A 191 0.48 -1.13 16.42
C VAL A 191 0.91 -2.60 16.38
N ILE A 192 2.11 -2.84 15.85
CA ILE A 192 2.74 -4.16 15.80
C ILE A 192 3.92 -4.16 16.76
N HIS A 193 3.72 -4.61 18.00
CA HIS A 193 4.77 -4.67 19.04
C HIS A 193 6.09 -5.33 18.60
N ALA A 194 6.04 -6.22 17.61
CA ALA A 194 7.23 -6.85 17.05
C ALA A 194 8.10 -5.88 16.20
N VAL A 195 7.57 -4.72 15.83
CA VAL A 195 8.29 -3.69 15.05
C VAL A 195 9.10 -2.76 15.95
N ASP A 196 8.80 -2.71 17.25
CA ASP A 196 9.40 -1.78 18.23
C ASP A 196 10.79 -2.19 18.77
N ALA A 197 11.47 -3.15 18.13
CA ALA A 197 12.74 -3.68 18.66
C ALA A 197 13.88 -2.64 18.77
N SER A 198 13.81 -1.53 18.06
CA SER A 198 14.73 -0.40 18.16
C SER A 198 13.96 0.90 18.03
N PRO A 199 13.95 1.74 19.07
CA PRO A 199 13.29 3.04 18.97
C PRO A 199 13.96 3.88 17.88
N ALA A 200 13.14 4.46 17.00
CA ALA A 200 13.65 5.40 16.02
C ALA A 200 14.23 6.65 16.72
N PRO A 201 15.26 7.29 16.13
CA PRO A 201 15.76 8.55 16.63
C PRO A 201 14.63 9.57 16.77
N GLU A 202 14.63 10.32 17.89
CA GLU A 202 13.57 11.30 18.11
C GLU A 202 13.57 12.38 17.03
N GLU A 203 14.74 12.76 16.53
CA GLU A 203 14.92 13.69 15.41
C GLU A 203 14.12 13.19 14.16
N LEU A 204 14.24 11.92 13.79
CA LEU A 204 13.50 11.36 12.64
C LEU A 204 11.97 11.38 12.87
N LYS A 205 11.54 11.17 14.12
CA LYS A 205 10.11 11.28 14.45
C LYS A 205 9.63 12.74 14.38
N GLU A 206 10.42 13.67 14.87
CA GLU A 206 10.14 15.11 14.81
C GLU A 206 10.06 15.59 13.36
N ASP A 207 11.03 15.19 12.54
CA ASP A 207 11.06 15.48 11.11
C ASP A 207 9.80 15.02 10.42
N LYS A 208 9.43 13.76 10.59
CA LYS A 208 8.25 13.20 9.92
C LYS A 208 6.95 13.83 10.41
N ARG A 209 6.77 13.98 11.74
CA ARG A 209 5.60 14.65 12.33
C ARG A 209 5.50 16.12 11.91
N GLY A 210 6.63 16.82 11.92
CA GLY A 210 6.72 18.22 11.48
C GLY A 210 6.30 18.39 10.04
N ALA A 211 6.84 17.57 9.14
CA ALA A 211 6.54 17.60 7.72
C ALA A 211 5.06 17.31 7.43
N PHE A 212 4.50 16.28 8.05
CA PHE A 212 3.08 15.94 7.89
C PHE A 212 2.16 17.02 8.48
N THR A 213 2.52 17.57 9.64
CA THR A 213 1.78 18.71 10.25
C THR A 213 1.79 19.95 9.38
N ALA A 214 2.95 20.27 8.78
CA ALA A 214 3.06 21.39 7.85
C ALA A 214 2.23 21.17 6.60
N PHE A 215 2.24 19.94 6.05
CA PHE A 215 1.40 19.61 4.90
C PHE A 215 -0.09 19.76 5.20
N ILE A 216 -0.57 19.25 6.33
CA ILE A 216 -1.99 19.37 6.76
C ILE A 216 -2.37 20.86 6.87
N LYS A 217 -1.50 21.70 7.40
CA LYS A 217 -1.79 23.12 7.64
C LYS A 217 -1.64 24.01 6.39
N LYS A 218 -0.69 23.67 5.50
CA LYS A 218 -0.21 24.59 4.45
C LYS A 218 -0.24 23.96 3.04
N GLY A 219 -0.55 22.67 2.89
CA GLY A 219 -0.47 21.95 1.62
C GLY A 219 0.97 21.65 1.15
N MET A 220 1.98 21.93 1.98
CA MET A 220 3.40 21.68 1.68
C MET A 220 4.09 21.05 2.88
N PRO A 221 4.76 19.90 2.73
CA PRO A 221 5.51 19.29 3.80
C PRO A 221 6.83 20.03 4.05
N ALA A 222 7.15 20.31 5.33
CA ALA A 222 8.40 20.89 5.75
C ALA A 222 8.60 20.65 7.25
N ALA A 223 9.85 20.45 7.68
CA ALA A 223 10.26 20.48 9.08
C ALA A 223 11.60 21.19 9.22
N GLU A 224 11.88 21.73 10.40
CA GLU A 224 13.15 22.37 10.70
C GLU A 224 14.29 21.33 10.64
N GLY A 225 15.36 21.64 9.95
CA GLY A 225 16.50 20.73 9.78
C GLY A 225 16.35 19.73 8.61
N MET A 226 15.17 19.49 8.11
CA MET A 226 14.98 18.64 6.94
C MET A 226 15.43 19.29 5.63
N PRO A 227 15.92 18.51 4.66
CA PRO A 227 16.09 18.99 3.30
C PRO A 227 14.77 19.53 2.73
N SER A 228 14.88 20.52 1.82
CA SER A 228 13.69 20.99 1.08
C SER A 228 13.05 19.80 0.32
N TRP A 229 11.77 19.61 0.53
CA TRP A 229 11.01 18.53 -0.12
C TRP A 229 10.37 19.03 -1.41
N PRO A 230 10.92 18.67 -2.58
CA PRO A 230 10.39 19.13 -3.85
C PRO A 230 9.09 18.42 -4.21
N LYS A 231 8.23 19.11 -5.00
CA LYS A 231 7.09 18.45 -5.63
C LYS A 231 7.59 17.35 -6.55
N PHE A 232 6.92 16.22 -6.50
CA PHE A 232 7.15 15.11 -7.42
C PHE A 232 6.52 15.40 -8.78
N ASN A 233 7.22 15.03 -9.82
CA ASN A 233 6.68 14.94 -11.18
C ASN A 233 7.43 13.88 -11.98
N ARG A 234 6.91 13.52 -13.15
CA ARG A 234 7.46 12.48 -14.03
C ARG A 234 8.92 12.75 -14.44
N GLU A 235 9.33 13.99 -14.57
CA GLU A 235 10.68 14.35 -15.01
C GLU A 235 11.69 14.27 -13.88
N ASN A 236 11.40 14.90 -12.73
CA ASN A 236 12.32 14.98 -11.62
C ASN A 236 12.30 13.72 -10.73
N ARG A 237 11.14 13.09 -10.54
CA ARG A 237 10.91 11.90 -9.71
C ARG A 237 11.50 12.03 -8.30
N ARG A 238 11.51 13.22 -7.75
CA ARG A 238 12.13 13.50 -6.44
C ARG A 238 11.21 13.08 -5.31
N ILE A 239 11.74 12.25 -4.41
CA ILE A 239 11.07 11.78 -3.21
C ILE A 239 11.86 12.14 -1.96
N MET A 240 11.18 12.33 -0.85
CA MET A 240 11.80 12.41 0.47
C MET A 240 12.01 10.99 1.00
N VAL A 241 13.24 10.70 1.39
CA VAL A 241 13.58 9.46 2.11
C VAL A 241 13.67 9.75 3.58
N PHE A 242 12.78 9.15 4.35
CA PHE A 242 12.82 9.16 5.80
C PHE A 242 13.78 8.08 6.31
N ASP A 243 15.00 8.48 6.55
CA ASP A 243 16.06 7.72 7.19
C ASP A 243 16.79 8.66 8.15
N HIS A 244 17.88 8.26 8.73
CA HIS A 244 18.67 9.12 9.59
C HIS A 244 20.10 9.29 9.05
N PRO A 245 20.37 10.45 8.41
CA PRO A 245 19.53 11.64 8.19
C PRO A 245 18.51 11.50 7.06
N CYS A 246 17.43 12.31 7.11
CA CYS A 246 16.50 12.47 6.00
C CYS A 246 17.20 13.06 4.76
N HIS A 247 16.85 12.60 3.58
CA HIS A 247 17.43 13.10 2.34
C HIS A 247 16.47 13.01 1.16
N VAL A 248 16.81 13.70 0.07
CA VAL A 248 16.03 13.66 -1.18
C VAL A 248 16.76 12.82 -2.21
N GLU A 249 16.08 11.85 -2.78
CA GLU A 249 16.61 11.07 -3.90
C GLU A 249 15.70 11.09 -5.12
N ARG A 250 16.16 10.51 -6.22
CA ARG A 250 15.35 10.25 -7.39
C ARG A 250 14.78 8.84 -7.32
N ALA A 251 13.46 8.69 -7.27
CA ALA A 251 12.84 7.38 -7.34
C ALA A 251 13.20 6.69 -8.67
N ALA A 252 13.57 5.43 -8.60
CA ALA A 252 13.71 4.61 -9.79
C ALA A 252 12.43 4.64 -10.61
N ALA A 253 12.54 4.58 -11.93
CA ALA A 253 11.40 4.22 -12.76
C ALA A 253 10.90 2.86 -12.28
N SER A 254 9.58 2.67 -12.21
CA SER A 254 9.04 1.34 -11.95
C SER A 254 9.68 0.40 -12.99
N GLU A 255 10.57 -0.48 -12.55
CA GLU A 255 11.21 -1.45 -13.44
C GLU A 255 10.23 -2.52 -13.91
N THR A 256 9.06 -2.48 -13.31
CA THR A 256 7.96 -3.34 -13.65
C THR A 256 7.12 -2.60 -14.69
N ASP A 257 7.11 -3.11 -15.90
CA ASP A 257 6.02 -2.96 -16.89
C ASP A 257 4.70 -3.51 -16.28
N LEU A 258 4.49 -3.21 -15.02
CA LEU A 258 3.34 -3.55 -14.20
C LEU A 258 2.25 -2.50 -14.39
N ALA A 259 2.06 -2.02 -15.62
CA ALA A 259 0.79 -1.42 -16.06
C ALA A 259 -0.33 -2.46 -15.87
N MET A 260 -0.48 -2.94 -14.64
CA MET A 260 -1.45 -3.93 -14.28
C MET A 260 -2.50 -3.25 -13.44
N PRO A 261 -3.73 -3.15 -13.93
CA PRO A 261 -4.81 -2.75 -13.06
C PRO A 261 -4.75 -3.67 -11.84
N PHE A 262 -4.69 -3.05 -10.66
CA PHE A 262 -4.64 -3.75 -9.39
C PHE A 262 -5.80 -4.74 -9.32
N GLN A 263 -5.53 -6.00 -9.56
CA GLN A 263 -6.48 -7.03 -9.20
C GLN A 263 -6.02 -7.66 -7.90
N VAL A 264 -6.94 -7.59 -7.02
CA VAL A 264 -7.04 -8.31 -5.78
C VAL A 264 -6.60 -9.75 -5.97
N PHE A 265 -5.87 -10.23 -4.99
CA PHE A 265 -5.62 -11.62 -4.76
C PHE A 265 -6.85 -12.45 -5.08
N ALA A 266 -6.70 -13.48 -5.91
CA ALA A 266 -7.77 -14.42 -6.14
C ALA A 266 -8.19 -15.03 -4.80
N LEU A 267 -9.48 -15.03 -4.55
CA LEU A 267 -10.08 -15.67 -3.39
C LEU A 267 -9.99 -17.18 -3.52
#